data_57c3c8da79f3371524ba6c8ec6865eb2
#
_entry.id   57c3c8da79f3371524ba6c8ec6865eb2
#
_cell.length_a   1.000
_cell.length_b   1.000
_cell.length_c   1.000
_cell.angle_alpha   90.00
_cell.angle_beta   90.00
_cell.angle_gamma   90.00
#
_symmetry.space_group_name_H-M   'P 1'
#
loop_
_entity.id
_entity.type
_entity.pdbx_description
1 polymer ?
#
loop_
_entity_poly.entity_id
_entity_poly.type
_entity_poly.pdbx_seq_one_letter_code
_entity_poly.pdbx_strand_id
1 'polypeptide(L)'
;RVIRSAVRHTNFQTMANRQSSDIVKFKESLKAAKEIVILSGAGISAESGIPTFRGAGGYWRKYQASSLATPEAFRSSPSLVWEFYHYRREVAAQAQPNTGHIAIAKFETKYGVEKKVTVITQKVDSLHTRAGTNNLIELHGNLFKTRCTKCKEVLDNTDIPICEALANRGAPDANIVGSDIPIKSLPHCKKENCNGLLRPHIIWFGESLEPAVLEKAGKK
;
A
#
# COMPACT_ATOMS: atom_id res chain seq x y z
N ARG A 1 -32.13 43.96 -7.01
CA ARG A 1 -30.94 43.92 -6.10
C ARG A 1 -30.22 42.62 -6.34
N VAL A 2 -29.08 42.68 -7.03
CA VAL A 2 -28.19 41.56 -7.32
C VAL A 2 -27.16 41.52 -6.20
N ILE A 3 -27.16 40.43 -5.41
CA ILE A 3 -26.15 40.18 -4.39
C ILE A 3 -24.93 39.56 -5.09
N ARG A 4 -23.86 40.32 -5.25
CA ARG A 4 -22.56 39.81 -5.70
C ARG A 4 -21.87 39.15 -4.52
N SER A 5 -21.82 37.83 -4.53
CA SER A 5 -20.96 37.04 -3.63
C SER A 5 -19.51 37.26 -4.05
N ALA A 6 -18.72 37.88 -3.18
CA ALA A 6 -17.28 38.04 -3.38
C ALA A 6 -16.61 36.71 -2.99
N VAL A 7 -16.26 35.91 -4.00
CA VAL A 7 -15.36 34.74 -3.83
C VAL A 7 -13.98 35.29 -3.53
N ARG A 8 -13.52 35.17 -2.30
CA ARG A 8 -12.12 35.45 -1.94
C ARG A 8 -11.24 34.39 -2.60
N HIS A 9 -10.55 34.76 -3.66
CA HIS A 9 -9.45 34.00 -4.21
C HIS A 9 -8.31 34.05 -3.20
N THR A 10 -8.19 33.06 -2.38
CA THR A 10 -6.96 32.82 -1.59
C THR A 10 -5.86 32.45 -2.58
N ASN A 11 -4.87 33.31 -2.69
CA ASN A 11 -3.69 33.12 -3.54
C ASN A 11 -2.91 31.88 -3.08
N PHE A 12 -3.12 30.74 -3.73
CA PHE A 12 -2.33 29.51 -3.54
C PHE A 12 -0.88 29.65 -4.04
N GLN A 13 -0.53 30.71 -4.75
CA GLN A 13 0.80 30.92 -5.32
C GLN A 13 1.88 31.35 -4.33
N THR A 14 1.52 31.84 -3.14
CA THR A 14 2.49 32.27 -2.14
C THR A 14 2.99 31.16 -1.19
N MET A 15 2.42 29.95 -1.25
CA MET A 15 2.87 28.82 -0.42
C MET A 15 3.97 27.96 -1.06
N ALA A 16 4.22 28.09 -2.36
CA ALA A 16 5.17 27.24 -3.09
C ALA A 16 6.65 27.58 -2.86
N ASN A 17 6.97 28.67 -2.15
CA ASN A 17 8.36 29.15 -2.00
C ASN A 17 8.84 29.27 -0.55
N ARG A 18 8.18 28.68 0.42
CA ARG A 18 8.75 28.49 1.76
C ARG A 18 9.46 27.14 1.81
N GLN A 19 10.76 27.15 1.57
CA GLN A 19 11.61 26.08 2.06
C GLN A 19 11.45 26.05 3.60
N SER A 20 10.60 25.14 4.09
CA SER A 20 10.45 24.90 5.53
C SER A 20 11.58 23.96 5.99
N SER A 21 12.82 24.42 5.88
CA SER A 21 14.00 23.67 6.32
C SER A 21 14.59 24.24 7.63
N ASP A 22 13.73 24.78 8.48
CA ASP A 22 14.11 25.16 9.83
C ASP A 22 14.17 23.91 10.71
N ILE A 23 15.33 23.25 10.67
CA ILE A 23 15.59 22.02 11.44
C ILE A 23 15.54 22.29 12.95
N VAL A 24 15.90 23.49 13.41
CA VAL A 24 15.87 23.85 14.83
C VAL A 24 14.41 23.88 15.30
N LYS A 25 13.57 24.64 14.61
CA LYS A 25 12.13 24.72 14.90
C LYS A 25 11.42 23.37 14.77
N PHE A 26 11.80 22.56 13.78
CA PHE A 26 11.29 21.19 13.65
C PHE A 26 11.63 20.34 14.87
N LYS A 27 12.89 20.37 15.33
CA LYS A 27 13.33 19.63 16.51
C LYS A 27 12.61 20.08 17.78
N GLU A 28 12.39 21.38 17.94
CA GLU A 28 11.63 21.94 19.05
C GLU A 28 10.18 21.48 19.04
N SER A 29 9.52 21.54 17.88
CA SER A 29 8.15 21.07 17.70
C SER A 29 8.04 19.57 17.98
N LEU A 30 8.98 18.77 17.49
CA LEU A 30 9.02 17.33 17.71
C LEU A 30 9.24 16.98 19.20
N LYS A 31 10.07 17.74 19.90
CA LYS A 31 10.29 17.59 21.36
C LYS A 31 9.02 17.91 22.15
N ALA A 32 8.31 18.98 21.79
CA ALA A 32 7.09 19.43 22.48
C ALA A 32 5.87 18.54 22.17
N ALA A 33 5.82 17.90 21.01
CA ALA A 33 4.68 17.08 20.60
C ALA A 33 4.49 15.88 21.51
N LYS A 34 3.24 15.63 21.92
CA LYS A 34 2.83 14.41 22.66
C LYS A 34 2.25 13.35 21.74
N GLU A 35 1.65 13.74 20.63
CA GLU A 35 1.16 12.84 19.59
C GLU A 35 1.90 13.13 18.29
N ILE A 36 2.43 12.10 17.65
CA ILE A 36 3.22 12.19 16.42
C ILE A 36 2.65 11.20 15.41
N VAL A 37 2.28 11.72 14.24
CA VAL A 37 1.82 10.91 13.12
C VAL A 37 2.88 10.96 12.02
N ILE A 38 3.31 9.78 11.57
CA ILE A 38 4.26 9.63 10.46
C ILE A 38 3.49 9.06 9.28
N LEU A 39 3.28 9.87 8.23
CA LEU A 39 2.66 9.41 6.98
C LEU A 39 3.75 9.01 5.99
N SER A 40 3.72 7.75 5.52
CA SER A 40 4.66 7.25 4.53
C SER A 40 3.99 6.82 3.22
N GLY A 41 4.62 7.19 2.11
CA GLY A 41 4.19 6.87 0.75
C GLY A 41 5.21 6.00 0.00
N ALA A 42 5.09 5.95 -1.34
CA ALA A 42 5.90 5.06 -2.19
C ALA A 42 7.41 5.23 -2.02
N GLY A 43 7.88 6.45 -1.73
CA GLY A 43 9.30 6.76 -1.60
C GLY A 43 10.01 6.03 -0.48
N ILE A 44 9.31 5.71 0.63
CA ILE A 44 9.94 5.03 1.77
C ILE A 44 10.53 3.67 1.41
N SER A 45 9.93 2.95 0.45
CA SER A 45 10.36 1.61 0.05
C SER A 45 11.23 1.58 -1.20
N ALA A 46 11.55 2.74 -1.80
CA ALA A 46 12.34 2.81 -3.04
C ALA A 46 13.75 2.25 -2.84
N GLU A 47 14.43 2.64 -1.76
CA GLU A 47 15.77 2.13 -1.41
C GLU A 47 15.79 0.64 -1.03
N SER A 48 14.61 0.06 -0.76
CA SER A 48 14.45 -1.38 -0.55
C SER A 48 14.23 -2.15 -1.85
N GLY A 49 14.29 -1.48 -3.01
CA GLY A 49 14.08 -2.10 -4.33
C GLY A 49 12.60 -2.28 -4.72
N ILE A 50 11.67 -1.73 -3.97
CA ILE A 50 10.25 -1.80 -4.33
C ILE A 50 9.92 -0.74 -5.38
N PRO A 51 9.40 -1.13 -6.57
CA PRO A 51 8.99 -0.17 -7.58
C PRO A 51 7.93 0.80 -7.05
N THR A 52 8.08 2.09 -7.39
CA THR A 52 7.15 3.14 -6.94
C THR A 52 5.88 3.21 -7.78
N PHE A 53 5.82 2.48 -8.90
CA PHE A 53 4.73 2.50 -9.87
C PHE A 53 4.44 3.90 -10.45
N ARG A 54 5.48 4.73 -10.53
CA ARG A 54 5.46 6.07 -11.16
C ARG A 54 6.57 6.17 -12.19
N GLY A 55 6.36 6.95 -13.25
CA GLY A 55 7.33 7.11 -14.33
C GLY A 55 7.67 5.78 -15.01
N ALA A 56 8.95 5.54 -15.28
CA ALA A 56 9.43 4.30 -15.91
C ALA A 56 9.12 3.02 -15.09
N GLY A 57 9.06 3.13 -13.75
CA GLY A 57 8.66 2.03 -12.86
C GLY A 57 7.15 1.80 -12.78
N GLY A 58 6.35 2.53 -13.58
CA GLY A 58 4.89 2.43 -13.59
C GLY A 58 4.35 1.28 -14.45
N TYR A 59 5.21 0.53 -15.12
CA TYR A 59 4.82 -0.57 -16.00
C TYR A 59 5.21 -1.93 -15.43
N TRP A 60 4.37 -2.90 -15.70
CA TRP A 60 4.66 -4.31 -15.54
C TRP A 60 4.28 -5.01 -16.86
N ARG A 61 5.23 -5.73 -17.47
CA ARG A 61 5.10 -6.14 -18.87
C ARG A 61 4.76 -4.93 -19.76
N LYS A 62 3.75 -5.03 -20.61
CA LYS A 62 3.23 -3.91 -21.42
C LYS A 62 2.09 -3.11 -20.75
N TYR A 63 1.70 -3.46 -19.53
CA TYR A 63 0.56 -2.85 -18.84
C TYR A 63 1.02 -1.76 -17.90
N GLN A 64 0.25 -0.68 -17.82
CA GLN A 64 0.38 0.24 -16.70
C GLN A 64 -0.06 -0.46 -15.42
N ALA A 65 0.76 -0.43 -14.38
CA ALA A 65 0.45 -1.09 -13.12
C ALA A 65 -0.87 -0.59 -12.49
N SER A 66 -1.20 0.69 -12.68
CA SER A 66 -2.46 1.27 -12.23
C SER A 66 -3.69 0.69 -12.94
N SER A 67 -3.57 0.29 -14.22
CA SER A 67 -4.69 -0.33 -14.94
C SER A 67 -4.98 -1.76 -14.47
N LEU A 68 -3.97 -2.46 -13.95
CA LEU A 68 -4.14 -3.81 -13.38
C LEU A 68 -4.66 -3.78 -11.93
N ALA A 69 -4.41 -2.69 -11.22
CA ALA A 69 -4.84 -2.51 -9.85
C ALA A 69 -6.25 -1.91 -9.77
N THR A 70 -7.22 -2.53 -10.43
CA THR A 70 -8.63 -2.11 -10.44
C THR A 70 -9.58 -3.31 -10.29
N PRO A 71 -10.80 -3.10 -9.74
CA PRO A 71 -11.82 -4.15 -9.70
C PRO A 71 -12.21 -4.65 -11.09
N GLU A 72 -12.21 -3.77 -12.09
CA GLU A 72 -12.54 -4.06 -13.49
C GLU A 72 -11.53 -5.04 -14.10
N ALA A 73 -10.23 -4.76 -13.92
CA ALA A 73 -9.17 -5.65 -14.39
C ALA A 73 -9.28 -7.04 -13.77
N PHE A 74 -9.56 -7.10 -12.47
CA PHE A 74 -9.72 -8.39 -11.80
C PHE A 74 -10.96 -9.16 -12.25
N ARG A 75 -12.08 -8.50 -12.54
CA ARG A 75 -13.27 -9.14 -13.09
C ARG A 75 -13.05 -9.68 -14.51
N SER A 76 -12.36 -8.94 -15.35
CA SER A 76 -12.13 -9.32 -16.74
C SER A 76 -11.00 -10.33 -16.91
N SER A 77 -9.93 -10.24 -16.12
CA SER A 77 -8.75 -11.11 -16.23
C SER A 77 -8.11 -11.38 -14.86
N PRO A 78 -8.74 -12.21 -14.01
CA PRO A 78 -8.24 -12.49 -12.66
C PRO A 78 -6.85 -13.16 -12.69
N SER A 79 -6.56 -13.98 -13.71
CA SER A 79 -5.25 -14.63 -13.86
C SER A 79 -4.13 -13.63 -14.13
N LEU A 80 -4.34 -12.66 -15.03
CA LEU A 80 -3.35 -11.61 -15.31
C LEU A 80 -3.09 -10.73 -14.08
N VAL A 81 -4.14 -10.36 -13.35
CA VAL A 81 -4.01 -9.59 -12.11
C VAL A 81 -3.29 -10.41 -11.05
N TRP A 82 -3.57 -11.71 -10.92
CA TRP A 82 -2.84 -12.57 -9.98
C TRP A 82 -1.37 -12.74 -10.35
N GLU A 83 -1.00 -12.87 -11.62
CA GLU A 83 0.42 -12.89 -12.03
C GLU A 83 1.13 -11.58 -11.65
N PHE A 84 0.48 -10.43 -11.89
CA PHE A 84 1.00 -9.12 -11.48
C PHE A 84 1.20 -9.04 -9.96
N TYR A 85 0.22 -9.49 -9.17
CA TYR A 85 0.34 -9.46 -7.72
C TYR A 85 1.28 -10.54 -7.17
N HIS A 86 1.42 -11.67 -7.84
CA HIS A 86 2.42 -12.67 -7.51
C HIS A 86 3.84 -12.09 -7.63
N TYR A 87 4.17 -11.48 -8.76
CA TYR A 87 5.44 -10.77 -8.93
C TYR A 87 5.68 -9.73 -7.82
N ARG A 88 4.67 -8.92 -7.49
CA ARG A 88 4.79 -7.93 -6.43
C ARG A 88 5.02 -8.56 -5.06
N ARG A 89 4.39 -9.70 -4.79
CA ARG A 89 4.60 -10.44 -3.54
C ARG A 89 6.01 -10.99 -3.46
N GLU A 90 6.55 -11.56 -4.52
CA GLU A 90 7.92 -12.06 -4.59
C GLU A 90 8.93 -10.94 -4.32
N VAL A 91 8.79 -9.80 -5.03
CA VAL A 91 9.67 -8.63 -4.83
C VAL A 91 9.59 -8.12 -3.38
N ALA A 92 8.37 -8.00 -2.83
CA ALA A 92 8.20 -7.52 -1.46
C ALA A 92 8.74 -8.50 -0.41
N ALA A 93 8.62 -9.81 -0.63
CA ALA A 93 9.14 -10.82 0.28
C ALA A 93 10.68 -10.81 0.34
N GLN A 94 11.34 -10.62 -0.79
CA GLN A 94 12.80 -10.57 -0.90
C GLN A 94 13.38 -9.25 -0.39
N ALA A 95 12.63 -8.15 -0.51
CA ALA A 95 13.07 -6.83 -0.06
C ALA A 95 13.30 -6.80 1.45
N GLN A 96 14.27 -5.97 1.88
CA GLN A 96 14.55 -5.75 3.29
C GLN A 96 14.15 -4.33 3.71
N PRO A 97 13.70 -4.13 4.95
CA PRO A 97 13.51 -2.78 5.49
C PRO A 97 14.81 -1.99 5.37
N ASN A 98 14.73 -0.79 4.82
CA ASN A 98 15.87 0.12 4.72
C ASN A 98 16.02 0.98 5.99
N THR A 99 17.05 1.83 6.02
CA THR A 99 17.37 2.69 7.16
C THR A 99 16.20 3.58 7.59
N GLY A 100 15.36 4.05 6.63
CA GLY A 100 14.18 4.85 6.92
C GLY A 100 13.13 4.07 7.73
N HIS A 101 12.83 2.83 7.34
CA HIS A 101 11.92 1.97 8.09
C HIS A 101 12.45 1.67 9.50
N ILE A 102 13.74 1.33 9.60
CA ILE A 102 14.40 1.03 10.87
C ILE A 102 14.43 2.26 11.79
N ALA A 103 14.70 3.44 11.24
CA ALA A 103 14.72 4.68 12.02
C ALA A 103 13.33 5.01 12.59
N ILE A 104 12.27 4.82 11.81
CA ILE A 104 10.88 5.04 12.27
C ILE A 104 10.52 4.05 13.39
N ALA A 105 10.82 2.77 13.23
CA ALA A 105 10.55 1.75 14.24
C ALA A 105 11.34 2.03 15.54
N LYS A 106 12.63 2.38 15.44
CA LYS A 106 13.44 2.78 16.60
C LYS A 106 12.91 4.04 17.27
N PHE A 107 12.43 5.02 16.49
CA PHE A 107 11.83 6.22 17.03
C PHE A 107 10.57 5.89 17.84
N GLU A 108 9.68 5.06 17.29
CA GLU A 108 8.49 4.58 17.99
C GLU A 108 8.87 3.85 19.29
N THR A 109 9.80 2.90 19.24
CA THR A 109 10.25 2.15 20.43
C THR A 109 10.83 3.08 21.50
N LYS A 110 11.65 4.05 21.11
CA LYS A 110 12.33 4.95 22.05
C LYS A 110 11.38 5.93 22.73
N TYR A 111 10.43 6.47 21.97
CA TYR A 111 9.57 7.57 22.45
C TYR A 111 8.12 7.16 22.67
N GLY A 112 7.71 5.96 22.30
CA GLY A 112 6.32 5.49 22.38
C GLY A 112 5.75 5.41 23.79
N VAL A 113 6.59 5.41 24.83
CA VAL A 113 6.15 5.47 26.24
C VAL A 113 5.77 6.90 26.63
N GLU A 114 6.52 7.90 26.16
CA GLU A 114 6.32 9.31 26.50
C GLU A 114 5.39 10.02 25.51
N LYS A 115 5.36 9.53 24.28
CA LYS A 115 4.64 10.11 23.15
C LYS A 115 3.86 9.05 22.42
N LYS A 116 2.65 9.41 21.97
CA LYS A 116 1.87 8.52 21.11
C LYS A 116 2.39 8.65 19.67
N VAL A 117 3.19 7.70 19.23
CA VAL A 117 3.70 7.63 17.86
C VAL A 117 2.80 6.69 17.04
N THR A 118 2.29 7.16 15.91
CA THR A 118 1.47 6.36 14.99
C THR A 118 2.06 6.46 13.58
N VAL A 119 2.30 5.33 12.95
CA VAL A 119 2.72 5.28 11.54
C VAL A 119 1.49 4.97 10.68
N ILE A 120 1.21 5.84 9.72
CA ILE A 120 0.16 5.65 8.72
C ILE A 120 0.85 5.45 7.38
N THR A 121 0.63 4.32 6.73
CA THR A 121 1.33 4.00 5.48
C THR A 121 0.38 3.72 4.33
N GLN A 122 0.75 4.22 3.14
CA GLN A 122 0.15 3.85 1.88
C GLN A 122 0.79 2.59 1.27
N LYS A 123 1.88 2.11 1.90
CA LYS A 123 2.61 0.93 1.42
C LYS A 123 1.91 -0.35 1.83
N VAL A 124 2.01 -1.33 0.92
CA VAL A 124 1.37 -2.64 1.06
C VAL A 124 2.39 -3.78 1.19
N ASP A 125 3.67 -3.46 1.34
CA ASP A 125 4.82 -4.38 1.27
C ASP A 125 5.24 -4.99 2.60
N SER A 126 4.59 -4.62 3.70
CA SER A 126 4.90 -5.06 5.07
C SER A 126 6.27 -4.66 5.61
N LEU A 127 7.03 -3.77 4.93
CA LEU A 127 8.38 -3.42 5.38
C LEU A 127 8.39 -2.66 6.72
N HIS A 128 7.37 -1.84 7.01
CA HIS A 128 7.23 -1.22 8.33
C HIS A 128 7.04 -2.25 9.44
N THR A 129 6.16 -3.23 9.24
CA THR A 129 5.95 -4.33 10.19
C THR A 129 7.23 -5.13 10.39
N ARG A 130 7.93 -5.46 9.30
CA ARG A 130 9.20 -6.21 9.34
C ARG A 130 10.35 -5.41 9.97
N ALA A 131 10.28 -4.08 9.95
CA ALA A 131 11.22 -3.20 10.68
C ALA A 131 10.93 -3.13 12.19
N GLY A 132 9.80 -3.64 12.65
CA GLY A 132 9.40 -3.62 14.07
C GLY A 132 8.47 -2.46 14.45
N THR A 133 7.83 -1.79 13.48
CA THR A 133 6.79 -0.79 13.77
C THR A 133 5.54 -1.47 14.31
N ASN A 134 5.07 -1.07 15.50
CA ASN A 134 3.93 -1.68 16.20
C ASN A 134 2.62 -0.92 15.99
N ASN A 135 2.63 0.42 16.15
CA ASN A 135 1.43 1.24 15.99
C ASN A 135 1.28 1.69 14.53
N LEU A 136 0.96 0.73 13.65
CA LEU A 136 0.88 0.87 12.21
C LEU A 136 -0.57 0.85 11.71
N ILE A 137 -0.88 1.76 10.78
CA ILE A 137 -2.14 1.80 10.04
C ILE A 137 -1.82 1.66 8.55
N GLU A 138 -2.23 0.55 7.93
CA GLU A 138 -2.07 0.26 6.51
C GLU A 138 -3.30 0.77 5.74
N LEU A 139 -3.20 1.94 5.09
CA LEU A 139 -4.34 2.58 4.41
C LEU A 139 -4.85 1.80 3.20
N HIS A 140 -3.94 1.15 2.47
CA HIS A 140 -4.26 0.51 1.20
C HIS A 140 -4.28 -1.02 1.27
N GLY A 141 -4.36 -1.60 2.48
CA GLY A 141 -4.27 -3.04 2.68
C GLY A 141 -2.85 -3.58 2.66
N ASN A 142 -2.68 -4.87 2.36
CA ASN A 142 -1.40 -5.57 2.46
C ASN A 142 -1.27 -6.67 1.39
N LEU A 143 -0.10 -6.81 0.77
CA LEU A 143 0.20 -7.84 -0.24
C LEU A 143 0.14 -9.26 0.34
N PHE A 144 0.42 -9.42 1.63
CA PHE A 144 0.41 -10.71 2.31
C PHE A 144 -0.91 -10.99 3.02
N LYS A 145 -1.98 -10.35 2.55
CA LYS A 145 -3.37 -10.66 2.92
C LYS A 145 -4.20 -10.91 1.68
N THR A 146 -5.17 -11.79 1.82
CA THR A 146 -6.16 -12.10 0.77
C THR A 146 -7.56 -11.80 1.26
N ARG A 147 -8.45 -11.46 0.35
CA ARG A 147 -9.88 -11.29 0.62
C ARG A 147 -10.68 -12.23 -0.28
N CYS A 148 -11.61 -12.97 0.29
CA CYS A 148 -12.53 -13.78 -0.48
C CYS A 148 -13.56 -12.91 -1.21
N THR A 149 -13.76 -13.14 -2.51
CA THR A 149 -14.76 -12.39 -3.30
C THR A 149 -16.18 -12.75 -2.91
N LYS A 150 -16.42 -13.95 -2.33
CA LYS A 150 -17.73 -14.47 -1.93
C LYS A 150 -18.06 -14.12 -0.47
N CYS A 151 -17.32 -14.67 0.50
CA CYS A 151 -17.61 -14.51 1.91
C CYS A 151 -16.95 -13.28 2.56
N LYS A 152 -16.13 -12.54 1.82
CA LYS A 152 -15.43 -11.32 2.25
C LYS A 152 -14.38 -11.52 3.35
N GLU A 153 -14.17 -12.73 3.82
CA GLU A 153 -13.16 -13.05 4.83
C GLU A 153 -11.77 -12.60 4.38
N VAL A 154 -11.05 -11.99 5.31
CA VAL A 154 -9.67 -11.51 5.10
C VAL A 154 -8.75 -12.38 5.94
N LEU A 155 -7.74 -12.97 5.30
CA LEU A 155 -6.77 -13.84 5.95
C LEU A 155 -5.36 -13.43 5.57
N ASP A 156 -4.44 -13.59 6.51
CA ASP A 156 -3.01 -13.51 6.22
C ASP A 156 -2.61 -14.66 5.31
N ASN A 157 -1.74 -14.37 4.35
CA ASN A 157 -1.15 -15.35 3.47
C ASN A 157 0.26 -14.94 3.06
N THR A 158 1.25 -15.66 3.53
CA THR A 158 2.68 -15.43 3.24
C THR A 158 3.25 -16.44 2.24
N ASP A 159 2.44 -17.37 1.72
CA ASP A 159 2.89 -18.39 0.78
C ASP A 159 3.42 -17.76 -0.52
N ILE A 160 4.57 -18.23 -0.99
CA ILE A 160 5.18 -17.83 -2.26
C ILE A 160 5.72 -19.09 -2.95
N PRO A 161 5.07 -19.53 -4.04
CA PRO A 161 3.86 -18.98 -4.65
C PRO A 161 2.60 -19.18 -3.77
N ILE A 162 1.61 -18.30 -3.95
CA ILE A 162 0.33 -18.41 -3.21
C ILE A 162 -0.51 -19.63 -3.66
N CYS A 163 -0.28 -20.11 -4.88
CA CYS A 163 -0.77 -21.37 -5.40
C CYS A 163 0.19 -21.90 -6.47
N GLU A 164 0.17 -23.19 -6.72
CA GLU A 164 1.08 -23.86 -7.64
C GLU A 164 0.99 -23.29 -9.08
N ALA A 165 -0.20 -22.95 -9.54
CA ALA A 165 -0.40 -22.40 -10.90
C ALA A 165 0.30 -21.04 -11.12
N LEU A 166 0.72 -20.35 -10.06
CA LEU A 166 1.47 -19.10 -10.12
C LEU A 166 2.99 -19.32 -9.97
N ALA A 167 3.45 -20.54 -9.69
CA ALA A 167 4.87 -20.83 -9.62
C ALA A 167 5.58 -20.46 -10.94
N ASN A 168 6.70 -19.75 -10.85
CA ASN A 168 7.48 -19.27 -12.00
C ASN A 168 6.70 -18.37 -12.98
N ARG A 169 5.61 -17.76 -12.52
CA ARG A 169 4.81 -16.80 -13.27
C ARG A 169 5.10 -15.38 -12.80
N GLY A 170 4.60 -14.40 -13.52
CA GLY A 170 4.67 -13.00 -13.09
C GLY A 170 5.93 -12.24 -13.49
N ALA A 171 6.87 -12.88 -14.22
CA ALA A 171 8.05 -12.17 -14.75
C ALA A 171 7.62 -10.88 -15.49
N PRO A 172 8.35 -9.74 -15.29
CA PRO A 172 8.02 -8.46 -15.90
C PRO A 172 8.48 -8.32 -17.36
N ASP A 173 8.63 -9.44 -18.08
CA ASP A 173 9.05 -9.46 -19.48
C ASP A 173 7.92 -8.98 -20.39
N ALA A 174 8.17 -7.91 -21.17
CA ALA A 174 7.21 -7.30 -22.09
C ALA A 174 6.78 -8.23 -23.23
N ASN A 175 7.54 -9.27 -23.55
CA ASN A 175 7.20 -10.26 -24.57
C ASN A 175 6.12 -11.25 -24.09
N ILE A 176 5.91 -11.36 -22.77
CA ILE A 176 4.85 -12.19 -22.21
C ILE A 176 3.53 -11.42 -22.29
N VAL A 177 2.59 -11.96 -23.04
CA VAL A 177 1.28 -11.35 -23.29
C VAL A 177 0.17 -12.17 -22.66
N GLY A 178 -0.64 -11.51 -21.84
CA GLY A 178 -1.80 -12.13 -21.20
C GLY A 178 -1.45 -13.12 -20.10
N SER A 179 -2.42 -13.94 -19.74
CA SER A 179 -2.30 -15.05 -18.81
C SER A 179 -3.29 -16.15 -19.21
N ASP A 180 -2.87 -17.39 -19.13
CA ASP A 180 -3.62 -18.59 -19.51
C ASP A 180 -4.01 -19.46 -18.31
N ILE A 181 -3.83 -18.97 -17.10
CA ILE A 181 -4.14 -19.75 -15.90
C ILE A 181 -5.67 -19.89 -15.75
N PRO A 182 -6.22 -21.11 -15.74
CA PRO A 182 -7.64 -21.32 -15.50
C PRO A 182 -8.07 -20.78 -14.13
N ILE A 183 -9.24 -20.15 -14.06
CA ILE A 183 -9.75 -19.55 -12.79
C ILE A 183 -9.77 -20.57 -11.66
N LYS A 184 -10.14 -21.82 -11.94
CA LYS A 184 -10.17 -22.91 -10.96
C LYS A 184 -8.81 -23.23 -10.31
N SER A 185 -7.71 -22.85 -10.98
CA SER A 185 -6.34 -23.06 -10.50
C SER A 185 -5.76 -21.83 -9.75
N LEU A 186 -6.50 -20.72 -9.74
CA LEU A 186 -6.15 -19.53 -8.98
C LEU A 186 -6.43 -19.73 -7.47
N PRO A 187 -5.96 -18.86 -6.58
CA PRO A 187 -6.21 -18.99 -5.15
C PRO A 187 -7.69 -18.92 -4.78
N HIS A 188 -8.18 -19.90 -4.04
CA HIS A 188 -9.56 -19.99 -3.57
C HIS A 188 -9.66 -20.02 -2.05
N CYS A 189 -10.80 -19.58 -1.55
CA CYS A 189 -11.14 -19.59 -0.13
C CYS A 189 -11.23 -21.03 0.39
N LYS A 190 -10.51 -21.29 1.48
CA LYS A 190 -10.49 -22.61 2.15
C LYS A 190 -11.59 -22.75 3.21
N LYS A 191 -12.40 -21.69 3.41
CA LYS A 191 -13.52 -21.75 4.35
C LYS A 191 -14.54 -22.79 3.88
N GLU A 192 -15.01 -23.61 4.81
CA GLU A 192 -16.01 -24.62 4.56
C GLU A 192 -17.22 -24.05 3.80
N ASN A 193 -17.67 -24.75 2.78
CA ASN A 193 -18.79 -24.37 1.91
C ASN A 193 -18.66 -23.03 1.15
N CYS A 194 -17.44 -22.43 1.09
CA CYS A 194 -17.24 -21.16 0.41
C CYS A 194 -16.67 -21.32 -1.02
N ASN A 195 -15.45 -21.79 -1.14
CA ASN A 195 -14.69 -21.94 -2.38
C ASN A 195 -14.72 -20.69 -3.30
N GLY A 196 -14.89 -19.48 -2.73
CA GLY A 196 -14.86 -18.23 -3.50
C GLY A 196 -13.45 -17.91 -3.97
N LEU A 197 -13.32 -17.30 -5.17
CA LEU A 197 -12.04 -16.82 -5.66
C LEU A 197 -11.44 -15.80 -4.66
N LEU A 198 -10.17 -15.94 -4.34
CA LEU A 198 -9.46 -14.95 -3.54
C LEU A 198 -8.93 -13.81 -4.44
N ARG A 199 -8.91 -12.62 -3.88
CA ARG A 199 -8.20 -11.48 -4.44
C ARG A 199 -7.14 -10.98 -3.44
N PRO A 200 -6.09 -10.26 -3.89
CA PRO A 200 -5.22 -9.52 -2.98
C PRO A 200 -6.05 -8.56 -2.11
N HIS A 201 -5.75 -8.50 -0.82
CA HIS A 201 -6.41 -7.55 0.08
C HIS A 201 -5.75 -6.16 -0.04
N ILE A 202 -5.93 -5.56 -1.20
CA ILE A 202 -5.42 -4.25 -1.58
C ILE A 202 -6.62 -3.37 -1.93
N ILE A 203 -6.59 -2.11 -1.51
CA ILE A 203 -7.53 -1.09 -1.99
C ILE A 203 -7.07 -0.69 -3.39
N TRP A 204 -7.88 -0.99 -4.37
CA TRP A 204 -7.60 -0.71 -5.78
C TRP A 204 -8.07 0.68 -6.19
N PHE A 205 -7.56 1.17 -7.31
CA PHE A 205 -8.06 2.41 -7.88
C PHE A 205 -9.56 2.30 -8.17
N GLY A 206 -10.32 3.32 -7.76
CA GLY A 206 -11.79 3.32 -7.82
C GLY A 206 -12.48 2.70 -6.60
N GLU A 207 -11.76 2.06 -5.68
CA GLU A 207 -12.31 1.60 -4.41
C GLU A 207 -12.15 2.66 -3.31
N SER A 208 -13.11 2.73 -2.41
CA SER A 208 -13.01 3.55 -1.20
C SER A 208 -12.11 2.89 -0.17
N LEU A 209 -11.44 3.70 0.64
CA LEU A 209 -10.73 3.21 1.82
C LEU A 209 -11.73 2.56 2.80
N GLU A 210 -11.28 1.58 3.56
CA GLU A 210 -12.13 0.91 4.53
C GLU A 210 -12.55 1.88 5.65
N PRO A 211 -13.86 2.00 5.96
CA PRO A 211 -14.33 2.95 6.98
C PRO A 211 -13.64 2.78 8.34
N ALA A 212 -13.42 1.56 8.78
CA ALA A 212 -12.74 1.26 10.04
C ALA A 212 -11.27 1.73 10.05
N VAL A 213 -10.58 1.66 8.90
CA VAL A 213 -9.21 2.15 8.73
C VAL A 213 -9.18 3.67 8.75
N LEU A 214 -10.12 4.32 8.06
CA LEU A 214 -10.28 5.78 8.08
C LEU A 214 -10.59 6.31 9.47
N GLU A 215 -11.51 5.68 10.19
CA GLU A 215 -11.84 6.05 11.56
C GLU A 215 -10.62 5.91 12.48
N LYS A 216 -9.87 4.82 12.37
CA LYS A 216 -8.63 4.62 13.12
C LYS A 216 -7.57 5.67 12.80
N ALA A 217 -7.44 6.08 11.53
CA ALA A 217 -6.51 7.12 11.10
C ALA A 217 -6.97 8.52 11.51
N GLY A 218 -8.27 8.83 11.43
CA GLY A 218 -8.84 10.15 11.76
C GLY A 218 -8.87 10.45 13.27
N LYS A 219 -8.75 9.44 14.13
CA LYS A 219 -8.62 9.59 15.59
C LYS A 219 -7.18 9.84 16.06
N LYS A 220 -6.24 10.00 15.13
CA LYS A 220 -4.81 10.25 15.36
C LYS A 220 -4.44 11.63 14.87
#